data_70cf18ec70888bd36dc2cef4f8c7efc9
#
_entry.id   70cf18ec70888bd36dc2cef4f8c7efc9
#
_cell.length_a   1.000
_cell.length_b   1.000
_cell.length_c   1.000
_cell.angle_alpha   90.00
_cell.angle_beta   90.00
_cell.angle_gamma   90.00
#
_symmetry.space_group_name_H-M   'P 1'
#
loop_
_entity.id
_entity.type
_entity.pdbx_description
1 polymer ?
#
loop_
_entity_poly.entity_id
_entity_poly.type
_entity_poly.pdbx_seq_one_letter_code
_entity_poly.pdbx_strand_id
1 'polypeptide(L)'
;ILESISLPVKPENQKSVFIKAKERSAMDFALSSVAIVAEIEESLINNSSIVVGGIAPTPFRLRELENHLNGKNILEVNSEGMSIPEIENATPLKDNSFKINLTLSLLDRAMNSVFSP
;
A
#
# COMPACT_ATOMS: atom_id res chain seq x y z
N ILE A 1 18.93 -20.32 8.74
CA ILE A 1 17.85 -21.12 8.14
C ILE A 1 16.53 -20.59 8.68
N LEU A 2 15.57 -20.29 7.78
CA LEU A 2 14.22 -19.90 8.17
C LEU A 2 13.45 -21.18 8.54
N GLU A 3 13.01 -21.30 9.78
CA GLU A 3 12.28 -22.49 10.27
C GLU A 3 10.77 -22.33 10.20
N SER A 4 10.27 -21.15 10.51
CA SER A 4 8.83 -20.87 10.51
C SER A 4 8.50 -19.41 10.30
N ILE A 5 7.28 -19.16 9.85
CA ILE A 5 6.66 -17.84 9.80
C ILE A 5 5.33 -17.94 10.57
N SER A 6 5.15 -17.11 11.60
CA SER A 6 3.90 -17.02 12.33
C SER A 6 3.02 -15.91 11.76
N LEU A 7 1.78 -16.22 11.43
CA LEU A 7 0.79 -15.24 11.00
C LEU A 7 -0.28 -15.09 12.08
N PRO A 8 -0.69 -13.87 12.41
CA PRO A 8 -1.83 -13.67 13.31
C PRO A 8 -3.12 -14.17 12.67
N VAL A 9 -4.08 -14.54 13.49
CA VAL A 9 -5.43 -14.86 13.02
C VAL A 9 -6.05 -13.58 12.47
N LYS A 10 -6.63 -13.68 11.24
CA LYS A 10 -7.28 -12.54 10.60
C LYS A 10 -8.56 -12.17 11.36
N PRO A 11 -8.70 -10.93 11.86
CA PRO A 11 -9.96 -10.43 12.40
C PRO A 11 -11.07 -10.38 11.33
N GLU A 12 -12.34 -10.55 11.73
CA GLU A 12 -13.47 -10.54 10.80
C GLU A 12 -13.65 -9.18 10.08
N ASN A 13 -13.32 -8.09 10.78
CA ASN A 13 -13.41 -6.71 10.27
C ASN A 13 -12.18 -6.27 9.44
N GLN A 14 -11.27 -7.19 9.11
CA GLN A 14 -10.06 -6.88 8.35
C GLN A 14 -10.29 -7.02 6.85
N LYS A 15 -10.03 -5.94 6.12
CA LYS A 15 -9.88 -5.92 4.66
C LYS A 15 -8.40 -5.90 4.28
N SER A 16 -8.05 -6.52 3.16
CA SER A 16 -6.68 -6.51 2.66
C SER A 16 -6.62 -6.60 1.14
N VAL A 17 -5.60 -6.01 0.56
CA VAL A 17 -5.31 -6.07 -0.87
C VAL A 17 -3.80 -6.16 -1.10
N PHE A 18 -3.42 -6.87 -2.14
CA PHE A 18 -2.07 -6.85 -2.68
C PHE A 18 -2.13 -6.63 -4.20
N ILE A 19 -1.48 -5.58 -4.68
CA ILE A 19 -1.39 -5.26 -6.10
C ILE A 19 0.09 -5.19 -6.51
N LYS A 20 0.41 -5.80 -7.62
CA LYS A 20 1.75 -5.86 -8.18
C LYS A 20 1.75 -5.44 -9.64
N ALA A 21 2.56 -4.45 -9.99
CA ALA A 21 2.91 -4.16 -11.38
C ALA A 21 4.16 -4.95 -11.78
N LYS A 22 4.12 -5.57 -12.92
CA LYS A 22 5.20 -6.37 -13.50
C LYS A 22 5.30 -6.13 -15.00
N GLU A 23 6.47 -6.34 -15.56
CA GLU A 23 6.71 -6.11 -16.99
C GLU A 23 6.08 -7.19 -17.86
N ARG A 24 6.05 -8.43 -17.40
CA ARG A 24 5.53 -9.58 -18.14
C ARG A 24 4.29 -10.15 -17.48
N SER A 25 3.41 -10.78 -18.27
CA SER A 25 2.24 -11.50 -17.77
C SER A 25 2.58 -12.76 -16.96
N ALA A 26 3.75 -13.35 -17.21
CA ALA A 26 4.26 -14.52 -16.49
C ALA A 26 4.70 -14.18 -15.05
N MET A 27 5.17 -15.17 -14.30
CA MET A 27 5.77 -14.98 -12.99
C MET A 27 7.04 -14.14 -13.13
N ASP A 28 7.02 -12.91 -12.62
CA ASP A 28 8.09 -11.95 -12.75
C ASP A 28 8.22 -11.11 -11.47
N PHE A 29 9.40 -10.49 -11.29
CA PHE A 29 9.61 -9.54 -10.19
C PHE A 29 8.72 -8.31 -10.36
N ALA A 30 8.33 -7.72 -9.24
CA ALA A 30 7.56 -6.49 -9.25
C ALA A 30 8.44 -5.30 -9.69
N LEU A 31 7.93 -4.50 -10.62
CA LEU A 31 8.44 -3.14 -10.84
C LEU A 31 8.10 -2.27 -9.63
N SER A 32 6.87 -2.41 -9.12
CA SER A 32 6.39 -1.87 -7.87
C SER A 32 5.24 -2.75 -7.37
N SER A 33 5.03 -2.75 -6.06
CA SER A 33 3.90 -3.45 -5.44
C SER A 33 3.38 -2.69 -4.23
N VAL A 34 2.11 -2.89 -3.93
CA VAL A 34 1.44 -2.29 -2.77
C VAL A 34 0.66 -3.37 -2.04
N ALA A 35 0.84 -3.44 -0.73
CA ALA A 35 0.04 -4.24 0.18
C ALA A 35 -0.63 -3.32 1.19
N ILE A 36 -1.94 -3.47 1.36
CA ILE A 36 -2.72 -2.77 2.38
C ILE A 36 -3.47 -3.80 3.20
N VAL A 37 -3.40 -3.62 4.51
CA VAL A 37 -4.24 -4.32 5.49
C VAL A 37 -4.89 -3.25 6.35
N ALA A 38 -6.20 -3.29 6.51
CA ALA A 38 -6.94 -2.34 7.34
C ALA A 38 -8.03 -3.04 8.14
N GLU A 39 -8.17 -2.64 9.39
CA GLU A 39 -9.27 -3.02 10.27
C GLU A 39 -10.32 -1.90 10.23
N ILE A 40 -11.53 -2.24 9.78
CA ILE A 40 -12.61 -1.27 9.56
C ILE A 40 -13.81 -1.71 10.41
N GLU A 41 -14.26 -0.83 11.28
CA GLU A 41 -15.41 -1.04 12.14
C GLU A 41 -16.36 0.16 12.05
N GLU A 42 -17.63 -0.08 11.79
CA GLU A 42 -18.65 0.97 11.59
C GLU A 42 -18.22 2.07 10.61
N SER A 43 -17.50 1.70 9.54
CA SER A 43 -16.92 2.61 8.55
C SER A 43 -15.72 3.42 9.04
N LEU A 44 -15.23 3.21 10.25
CA LEU A 44 -14.00 3.83 10.75
C LEU A 44 -12.78 2.93 10.52
N ILE A 45 -11.69 3.53 10.10
CA ILE A 45 -10.39 2.87 9.98
C ILE A 45 -9.73 2.86 11.34
N ASN A 46 -9.78 1.73 12.04
CA ASN A 46 -9.18 1.62 13.38
C ASN A 46 -7.68 1.43 13.32
N ASN A 47 -7.22 0.64 12.35
CA ASN A 47 -5.80 0.34 12.17
C ASN A 47 -5.51 0.06 10.70
N SER A 48 -4.43 0.61 10.18
CA SER A 48 -3.99 0.34 8.81
C SER A 48 -2.49 0.06 8.75
N SER A 49 -2.12 -0.78 7.81
CA SER A 49 -0.72 -1.09 7.49
C SER A 49 -0.56 -1.04 5.98
N ILE A 50 0.31 -0.16 5.51
CA ILE A 50 0.51 0.11 4.08
C ILE A 50 1.99 -0.06 3.76
N VAL A 51 2.30 -1.01 2.91
CA VAL A 51 3.68 -1.35 2.54
C VAL A 51 3.82 -1.32 1.03
N VAL A 52 4.87 -0.65 0.56
CA VAL A 52 5.26 -0.64 -0.86
C VAL A 52 6.54 -1.44 -1.06
N GLY A 53 6.62 -2.15 -2.18
CA GLY A 53 7.76 -2.96 -2.58
C GLY A 53 8.29 -2.57 -3.95
N GLY A 54 9.55 -2.94 -4.22
CA GLY A 54 10.22 -2.68 -5.50
C GLY A 54 10.74 -1.24 -5.70
N ILE A 55 10.62 -0.38 -4.69
CA ILE A 55 11.09 1.02 -4.72
C ILE A 55 12.25 1.29 -3.77
N ALA A 56 12.54 0.38 -2.87
CA ALA A 56 13.63 0.46 -1.91
C ALA A 56 14.29 -0.92 -1.77
N PRO A 57 15.49 -1.02 -1.14
CA PRO A 57 16.16 -2.31 -0.91
C PRO A 57 15.36 -3.28 -0.04
N THR A 58 14.49 -2.77 0.80
CA THR A 58 13.56 -3.53 1.64
C THR A 58 12.14 -3.01 1.45
N PRO A 59 11.10 -3.80 1.81
CA PRO A 59 9.73 -3.31 1.82
C PRO A 59 9.63 -2.02 2.65
N PHE A 60 9.01 -0.99 2.07
CA PHE A 60 8.91 0.34 2.66
C PHE A 60 7.50 0.61 3.19
N ARG A 61 7.38 0.90 4.47
CA ARG A 61 6.11 1.13 5.14
C ARG A 61 5.77 2.62 5.18
N LEU A 62 4.57 2.99 4.72
CA LEU A 62 4.08 4.36 4.63
C LEU A 62 3.40 4.79 5.95
N ARG A 63 4.20 5.08 6.97
CA ARG A 63 3.70 5.35 8.32
C ARG A 63 2.95 6.68 8.45
N GLU A 64 3.36 7.69 7.70
CA GLU A 64 2.67 9.00 7.70
C GLU A 64 1.28 8.87 7.09
N LEU A 65 1.16 8.11 6.00
CA LEU A 65 -0.12 7.82 5.38
C LEU A 65 -1.02 7.00 6.31
N GLU A 66 -0.49 5.97 6.97
CA GLU A 66 -1.24 5.18 7.96
C GLU A 66 -1.80 6.07 9.09
N ASN A 67 -0.95 6.93 9.65
CA ASN A 67 -1.35 7.86 10.70
C ASN A 67 -2.42 8.86 10.23
N HIS A 68 -2.37 9.26 8.94
CA HIS A 68 -3.37 10.14 8.35
C HIS A 68 -4.72 9.45 8.14
N LEU A 69 -4.72 8.15 7.87
CA LEU A 69 -5.93 7.36 7.60
C LEU A 69 -6.61 6.85 8.87
N ASN A 70 -5.82 6.46 9.88
CA ASN A 70 -6.35 5.91 11.11
C ASN A 70 -7.26 6.91 11.84
N GLY A 71 -8.44 6.47 12.24
CA GLY A 71 -9.49 7.26 12.85
C GLY A 71 -10.42 8.00 11.88
N LYS A 72 -10.18 7.91 10.56
CA LYS A 72 -11.07 8.48 9.55
C LYS A 72 -12.19 7.52 9.14
N ASN A 73 -13.29 8.11 8.70
CA ASN A 73 -14.33 7.35 8.03
C ASN A 73 -13.89 7.00 6.61
N ILE A 74 -14.16 5.77 6.17
CA ILE A 74 -13.82 5.31 4.81
C ILE A 74 -14.44 6.20 3.71
N LEU A 75 -15.60 6.80 3.97
CA LEU A 75 -16.28 7.71 3.04
C LEU A 75 -15.53 9.05 2.86
N GLU A 76 -14.66 9.40 3.80
CA GLU A 76 -13.83 10.61 3.76
C GLU A 76 -12.46 10.37 3.11
N VAL A 77 -12.13 9.11 2.85
CA VAL A 77 -10.87 8.74 2.20
C VAL A 77 -10.99 8.99 0.71
N ASN A 78 -10.40 10.08 0.26
CA ASN A 78 -10.23 10.37 -1.16
C ASN A 78 -8.77 10.09 -1.54
N SER A 79 -8.54 9.00 -2.26
CA SER A 79 -7.20 8.64 -2.74
C SER A 79 -6.78 9.44 -3.98
N GLU A 80 -7.76 9.96 -4.72
CA GLU A 80 -7.50 10.68 -5.97
C GLU A 80 -6.79 12.02 -5.70
N GLY A 81 -5.57 12.15 -6.21
CA GLY A 81 -4.75 13.35 -6.02
C GLY A 81 -4.17 13.53 -4.61
N MET A 82 -4.21 12.50 -3.77
CA MET A 82 -3.60 12.56 -2.44
C MET A 82 -2.08 12.67 -2.55
N SER A 83 -1.51 13.68 -1.91
CA SER A 83 -0.05 13.81 -1.81
C SER A 83 0.51 12.79 -0.82
N ILE A 84 1.54 12.08 -1.25
CA ILE A 84 2.27 11.06 -0.46
C ILE A 84 3.75 11.44 -0.43
N PRO A 85 4.16 12.36 0.47
CA PRO A 85 5.53 12.88 0.51
C PRO A 85 6.58 11.78 0.66
N GLU A 86 6.27 10.70 1.35
CA GLU A 86 7.14 9.54 1.54
C GLU A 86 7.55 8.89 0.20
N ILE A 87 6.73 9.01 -0.84
CA ILE A 87 7.00 8.50 -2.19
C ILE A 87 7.46 9.61 -3.13
N GLU A 88 6.79 10.76 -3.09
CA GLU A 88 7.04 11.89 -3.97
C GLU A 88 8.44 12.49 -3.79
N ASN A 89 8.95 12.49 -2.55
CA ASN A 89 10.29 12.98 -2.22
C ASN A 89 11.38 11.92 -2.39
N ALA A 90 11.06 10.75 -2.95
CA ALA A 90 12.07 9.74 -3.25
C ALA A 90 13.09 10.26 -4.26
N THR A 91 14.34 9.84 -4.12
CA THR A 91 15.42 10.17 -5.07
C THR A 91 15.63 9.01 -6.03
N PRO A 92 15.05 9.05 -7.23
CA PRO A 92 15.20 7.97 -8.19
C PRO A 92 16.60 7.91 -8.77
N LEU A 93 17.05 6.72 -9.16
CA LEU A 93 18.22 6.53 -9.98
C LEU A 93 17.91 6.90 -11.45
N LYS A 94 18.97 6.91 -12.30
CA LYS A 94 18.93 7.44 -13.66
C LYS A 94 17.71 7.03 -14.50
N ASP A 95 17.30 5.76 -14.46
CA ASP A 95 16.29 5.22 -15.39
C ASP A 95 15.04 4.68 -14.69
N ASN A 96 14.82 5.02 -13.41
CA ASN A 96 13.70 4.48 -12.63
C ASN A 96 12.74 5.52 -12.05
N SER A 97 12.80 6.77 -12.53
CA SER A 97 11.90 7.85 -12.08
C SER A 97 10.41 7.54 -12.32
N PHE A 98 10.09 6.75 -13.35
CA PHE A 98 8.73 6.30 -13.65
C PHE A 98 8.11 5.50 -12.49
N LYS A 99 8.92 4.88 -11.61
CA LYS A 99 8.44 4.10 -10.47
C LYS A 99 7.68 4.94 -9.45
N ILE A 100 7.97 6.24 -9.33
CA ILE A 100 7.24 7.14 -8.45
C ILE A 100 5.76 7.16 -8.88
N ASN A 101 5.48 7.55 -10.12
CA ASN A 101 4.11 7.63 -10.63
C ASN A 101 3.42 6.26 -10.70
N LEU A 102 4.16 5.21 -11.03
CA LEU A 102 3.65 3.84 -11.03
C LEU A 102 3.19 3.44 -9.62
N THR A 103 4.00 3.70 -8.61
CA THR A 103 3.69 3.37 -7.20
C THR A 103 2.49 4.16 -6.70
N LEU A 104 2.41 5.46 -7.00
CA LEU A 104 1.25 6.29 -6.66
C LEU A 104 -0.03 5.76 -7.30
N SER A 105 0.02 5.38 -8.58
CA SER A 105 -1.15 4.80 -9.27
C SER A 105 -1.58 3.44 -8.69
N LEU A 106 -0.62 2.60 -8.30
CA LEU A 106 -0.93 1.33 -7.62
C LEU A 106 -1.53 1.56 -6.24
N LEU A 107 -1.00 2.54 -5.51
CA LEU A 107 -1.49 2.89 -4.18
C LEU A 107 -2.92 3.41 -4.25
N ASP A 108 -3.23 4.31 -5.18
CA ASP A 108 -4.59 4.79 -5.43
C ASP A 108 -5.57 3.63 -5.70
N ARG A 109 -5.21 2.72 -6.60
CA ARG A 109 -6.02 1.53 -6.88
C ARG A 109 -6.20 0.62 -5.67
N ALA A 110 -5.14 0.43 -4.87
CA ALA A 110 -5.19 -0.40 -3.67
C ALA A 110 -6.09 0.23 -2.60
N MET A 111 -5.97 1.55 -2.39
CA MET A 111 -6.81 2.30 -1.45
C MET A 111 -8.28 2.24 -1.85
N ASN A 112 -8.59 2.47 -3.13
CA ASN A 112 -9.94 2.35 -3.65
C ASN A 112 -10.51 0.93 -3.44
N SER A 113 -9.69 -0.11 -3.61
CA SER A 113 -10.14 -1.50 -3.39
C SER A 113 -10.45 -1.82 -1.91
N VAL A 114 -9.73 -1.22 -0.97
CA VAL A 114 -9.91 -1.51 0.47
C VAL A 114 -10.95 -0.61 1.11
N PHE A 115 -10.97 0.68 0.75
CA PHE A 115 -11.78 1.70 1.40
C PHE A 115 -13.07 2.05 0.65
N SER A 116 -13.30 1.49 -0.54
CA SER A 116 -14.60 1.61 -1.18
C SER A 116 -15.69 0.94 -0.33
N PRO A 117 -16.84 1.59 -0.21
CA PRO A 117 -17.99 1.07 0.55
C PRO A 117 -18.56 -0.23 -0.03
#